data_0a34a6861a06baf130e38e9b32a0f636
#
_entry.id   0a34a6861a06baf130e38e9b32a0f636
#
_cell.length_a   1.000
_cell.length_b   1.000
_cell.length_c   1.000
_cell.angle_alpha   90.00
_cell.angle_beta   90.00
_cell.angle_gamma   90.00
#
_symmetry.space_group_name_H-M   'P 1'
#
loop_
_entity.id
_entity.type
_entity.pdbx_description
1 polymer ?
#
loop_
_entity_poly.entity_id
_entity_poly.type
_entity_poly.pdbx_seq_one_letter_code
_entity_poly.pdbx_strand_id
1 'polypeptide(L)'
;MMILSSVVYIVTEASGRSAYAVEKTNTVNVTPRPIHVTLPDGQTVTVYHLFVVYTQKTDKAFVCQGFPFDPVTGEIPRDSDLPLNLPSPYLTQGRCIPFESDNRDWPFRNEPSTTVVSGDDSKHVYKCFVKFTSKFNDAKIPYALLGPNSNSYLRAILDGCDVPGGDSRLPPGVIPLLAPGWSITGLPLLTSPFEKIN
;
A
#
# COMPACT_ATOMS: atom_id res chain seq x y z
N MET A 1 -19.22 -14.94 17.22
CA MET A 1 -19.96 -13.69 16.98
C MET A 1 -19.34 -12.63 17.90
N MET A 2 -18.30 -11.94 17.41
CA MET A 2 -17.61 -10.88 18.17
C MET A 2 -18.34 -9.58 17.88
N ILE A 3 -18.93 -9.00 18.91
CA ILE A 3 -19.56 -7.68 18.85
C ILE A 3 -18.44 -6.66 18.96
N LEU A 4 -18.14 -5.95 17.86
CA LEU A 4 -17.29 -4.76 17.87
C LEU A 4 -18.06 -3.65 18.64
N SER A 5 -17.68 -3.46 19.88
CA SER A 5 -18.18 -2.36 20.70
C SER A 5 -17.52 -1.07 20.25
N SER A 6 -18.15 -0.38 19.29
CA SER A 6 -17.81 1.02 18.99
C SER A 6 -18.28 1.87 20.15
N VAL A 7 -17.38 2.29 21.03
CA VAL A 7 -17.69 3.22 22.11
C VAL A 7 -17.86 4.61 21.49
N VAL A 8 -19.08 5.04 21.38
CA VAL A 8 -19.43 6.39 20.93
C VAL A 8 -19.65 7.24 22.19
N TYR A 9 -18.79 8.25 22.39
CA TYR A 9 -18.98 9.23 23.46
C TYR A 9 -19.89 10.36 22.98
N ILE A 10 -20.96 10.57 23.70
CA ILE A 10 -21.85 11.72 23.48
C ILE A 10 -21.39 12.85 24.38
N VAL A 11 -20.88 13.93 23.80
CA VAL A 11 -20.62 15.19 24.50
C VAL A 11 -21.84 16.09 24.29
N THR A 12 -22.57 16.39 25.35
CA THR A 12 -23.68 17.34 25.32
C THR A 12 -23.15 18.75 25.51
N GLU A 13 -23.21 19.55 24.46
CA GLU A 13 -23.02 21.00 24.61
C GLU A 13 -24.24 21.64 25.27
N ALA A 14 -24.06 22.79 25.92
CA ALA A 14 -25.09 23.54 26.61
C ALA A 14 -26.28 23.97 25.71
N SER A 15 -26.17 23.79 24.40
CA SER A 15 -27.20 24.02 23.38
C SER A 15 -28.04 22.78 23.05
N GLY A 16 -27.87 21.67 23.76
CA GLY A 16 -28.62 20.42 23.54
C GLY A 16 -28.21 19.63 22.31
N ARG A 17 -27.07 19.94 21.63
CA ARG A 17 -26.51 19.16 20.56
C ARG A 17 -25.39 18.24 21.09
N SER A 18 -25.52 16.95 20.83
CA SER A 18 -24.48 15.96 21.17
C SER A 18 -23.39 15.98 20.12
N ALA A 19 -22.16 16.25 20.51
CA ALA A 19 -20.96 16.06 19.69
C ALA A 19 -20.33 14.69 20.03
N TYR A 20 -20.05 13.90 19.02
CA TYR A 20 -19.37 12.62 19.18
C TYR A 20 -17.87 12.84 18.94
N ALA A 21 -17.05 12.60 19.93
CA ALA A 21 -15.61 12.53 19.74
C ALA A 21 -15.26 11.11 19.27
N VAL A 22 -14.82 10.99 18.03
CA VAL A 22 -14.25 9.72 17.53
C VAL A 22 -12.86 9.59 18.13
N GLU A 23 -12.65 8.56 18.93
CA GLU A 23 -11.32 8.27 19.47
C GLU A 23 -10.37 7.95 18.31
N LYS A 24 -9.25 8.71 18.21
CA LYS A 24 -8.22 8.46 17.22
C LYS A 24 -7.55 7.12 17.52
N THR A 25 -7.60 6.22 16.55
CA THR A 25 -6.94 4.91 16.62
C THR A 25 -5.81 4.84 15.60
N ASN A 26 -4.89 3.91 15.81
CA ASN A 26 -3.93 3.57 14.78
C ASN A 26 -4.66 2.91 13.61
N THR A 27 -4.26 3.21 12.37
CA THR A 27 -4.86 2.61 11.17
C THR A 27 -3.80 2.23 10.15
N VAL A 28 -4.11 1.20 9.36
CA VAL A 28 -3.39 0.85 8.13
C VAL A 28 -4.39 0.95 6.99
N ASN A 29 -4.10 1.82 6.03
CA ASN A 29 -4.97 2.10 4.90
C ASN A 29 -4.26 1.77 3.59
N VAL A 30 -4.96 1.12 2.65
CA VAL A 30 -4.54 1.04 1.25
C VAL A 30 -5.08 2.27 0.52
N THR A 31 -4.19 3.04 -0.06
CA THR A 31 -4.48 4.36 -0.66
C THR A 31 -4.06 4.38 -2.12
N PRO A 32 -4.89 4.91 -3.03
CA PRO A 32 -4.58 5.00 -4.44
C PRO A 32 -3.90 6.33 -4.77
N ARG A 33 -3.02 6.31 -5.78
CA ARG A 33 -2.56 7.49 -6.52
C ARG A 33 -2.89 7.27 -7.99
N PRO A 34 -3.73 8.09 -8.63
CA PRO A 34 -4.00 7.97 -10.04
C PRO A 34 -2.75 8.29 -10.88
N ILE A 35 -2.55 7.50 -11.93
CA ILE A 35 -1.53 7.70 -12.96
C ILE A 35 -2.24 7.70 -14.30
N HIS A 36 -2.01 8.76 -15.10
CA HIS A 36 -2.56 8.86 -16.43
C HIS A 36 -1.55 8.31 -17.44
N VAL A 37 -1.93 7.27 -18.16
CA VAL A 37 -1.11 6.62 -19.18
C VAL A 37 -1.72 6.89 -20.54
N THR A 38 -0.95 7.49 -21.46
CA THR A 38 -1.37 7.66 -22.85
C THR A 38 -0.97 6.43 -23.65
N LEU A 39 -1.95 5.78 -24.24
CA LEU A 39 -1.78 4.61 -25.12
C LEU A 39 -1.26 5.04 -26.50
N PRO A 40 -0.70 4.10 -27.31
CA PRO A 40 -0.20 4.41 -28.65
C PRO A 40 -1.24 4.98 -29.60
N ASP A 41 -2.52 4.73 -29.37
CA ASP A 41 -3.65 5.28 -30.15
C ASP A 41 -4.07 6.69 -29.70
N GLY A 42 -3.37 7.28 -28.72
CA GLY A 42 -3.63 8.60 -28.15
C GLY A 42 -4.70 8.62 -27.07
N GLN A 43 -5.31 7.51 -26.72
CA GLN A 43 -6.25 7.42 -25.61
C GLN A 43 -5.50 7.52 -24.28
N THR A 44 -6.10 8.23 -23.31
CA THR A 44 -5.58 8.28 -21.94
C THR A 44 -6.41 7.39 -21.03
N VAL A 45 -5.75 6.47 -20.36
CA VAL A 45 -6.35 5.61 -19.33
C VAL A 45 -5.81 5.98 -17.97
N THR A 46 -6.66 5.87 -16.95
CA THR A 46 -6.23 6.04 -15.55
C THR A 46 -5.97 4.67 -14.96
N VAL A 47 -4.75 4.47 -14.47
CA VAL A 47 -4.35 3.33 -13.66
C VAL A 47 -3.93 3.83 -12.29
N TYR A 48 -3.82 2.94 -11.32
CA TYR A 48 -3.52 3.33 -9.94
C TYR A 48 -2.21 2.70 -9.46
N HIS A 49 -1.35 3.54 -8.93
CA HIS A 49 -0.29 3.13 -8.02
C HIS A 49 -0.89 3.06 -6.62
N LEU A 50 -0.73 1.92 -5.98
CA LEU A 50 -1.22 1.71 -4.62
C LEU A 50 -0.07 1.80 -3.62
N PHE A 51 -0.38 2.32 -2.44
CA PHE A 51 0.55 2.35 -1.32
C PHE A 51 -0.21 2.18 0.00
N VAL A 52 0.50 1.77 1.04
CA VAL A 52 -0.06 1.66 2.39
C VAL A 52 0.33 2.88 3.20
N VAL A 53 -0.63 3.45 3.90
CA VAL A 53 -0.41 4.47 4.92
C VAL A 53 -0.71 3.89 6.30
N TYR A 54 0.31 3.80 7.14
CA TYR A 54 0.15 3.54 8.56
C TYR A 54 0.06 4.88 9.29
N THR A 55 -1.08 5.19 9.89
CA THR A 55 -1.30 6.40 10.68
C THR A 55 -1.40 6.05 12.15
N GLN A 56 -0.58 6.69 12.98
CA GLN A 56 -0.66 6.59 14.42
C GLN A 56 -1.74 7.52 14.97
N LYS A 57 -2.30 7.16 16.13
CA LYS A 57 -3.24 8.02 16.85
C LYS A 57 -2.69 9.43 17.17
N THR A 58 -1.37 9.61 17.09
CA THR A 58 -0.67 10.89 17.24
C THR A 58 -0.52 11.67 15.92
N ASP A 59 -1.22 11.26 14.86
CA ASP A 59 -1.16 11.81 13.50
C ASP A 59 0.18 11.62 12.76
N LYS A 60 1.16 10.94 13.36
CA LYS A 60 2.36 10.52 12.62
C LYS A 60 1.97 9.45 11.62
N ALA A 61 2.42 9.63 10.38
CA ALA A 61 2.14 8.68 9.32
C ALA A 61 3.44 8.14 8.70
N PHE A 62 3.32 6.92 8.17
CA PHE A 62 4.39 6.23 7.45
C PHE A 62 3.79 5.64 6.19
N VAL A 63 4.56 5.62 5.10
CA VAL A 63 4.14 5.04 3.84
C VAL A 63 5.01 3.83 3.50
N CYS A 64 4.36 2.72 3.09
CA CYS A 64 5.04 1.60 2.44
C CYS A 64 4.59 1.56 0.98
N GLN A 65 5.56 1.60 0.06
CA GLN A 65 5.31 1.59 -1.38
C GLN A 65 6.39 0.83 -2.14
N GLY A 66 6.00 0.26 -3.28
CA GLY A 66 6.93 -0.30 -4.24
C GLY A 66 7.36 0.73 -5.28
N PHE A 67 8.51 0.50 -5.92
CA PHE A 67 9.02 1.34 -7.00
C PHE A 67 9.99 0.54 -7.90
N PRO A 68 10.21 0.98 -9.15
CA PRO A 68 11.25 0.45 -9.99
C PRO A 68 12.63 0.91 -9.50
N PHE A 69 13.62 0.05 -9.59
CA PHE A 69 14.99 0.32 -9.17
C PHE A 69 15.97 -0.21 -10.20
N ASP A 70 16.92 0.62 -10.61
CA ASP A 70 18.01 0.21 -11.47
C ASP A 70 19.19 -0.32 -10.61
N PRO A 71 19.49 -1.61 -10.66
CA PRO A 71 20.56 -2.20 -9.85
C PRO A 71 21.97 -1.78 -10.29
N VAL A 72 22.11 -1.17 -11.48
CA VAL A 72 23.40 -0.72 -12.02
C VAL A 72 23.71 0.69 -11.56
N THR A 73 22.74 1.61 -11.69
CA THR A 73 22.93 3.03 -11.31
C THR A 73 22.57 3.32 -9.85
N GLY A 74 21.76 2.46 -9.23
CA GLY A 74 21.23 2.70 -7.87
C GLY A 74 20.08 3.70 -7.83
N GLU A 75 19.51 4.07 -8.97
CA GLU A 75 18.50 5.11 -9.11
C GLU A 75 17.12 4.55 -9.45
N ILE A 76 16.10 5.40 -9.30
CA ILE A 76 14.76 5.13 -9.81
C ILE A 76 14.74 5.54 -11.28
N PRO A 77 14.49 4.61 -12.23
CA PRO A 77 14.42 4.93 -13.65
C PRO A 77 13.25 5.87 -13.96
N ARG A 78 13.33 6.57 -15.11
CA ARG A 78 12.21 7.39 -15.58
C ARG A 78 11.05 6.51 -16.01
N ASP A 79 9.84 7.00 -15.88
CA ASP A 79 8.63 6.26 -16.27
C ASP A 79 8.65 5.85 -17.75
N SER A 80 9.25 6.68 -18.63
CA SER A 80 9.45 6.39 -20.07
C SER A 80 10.36 5.20 -20.36
N ASP A 81 11.24 4.84 -19.43
CA ASP A 81 12.26 3.82 -19.61
C ASP A 81 11.80 2.45 -19.08
N LEU A 82 10.60 2.41 -18.48
CA LEU A 82 10.05 1.21 -17.87
C LEU A 82 9.49 0.24 -18.92
N PRO A 83 9.91 -1.04 -18.90
CA PRO A 83 9.37 -2.03 -19.81
C PRO A 83 7.93 -2.41 -19.44
N LEU A 84 7.09 -2.64 -20.46
CA LEU A 84 5.74 -3.14 -20.27
C LEU A 84 5.73 -4.57 -19.72
N ASN A 85 6.63 -5.41 -20.22
CA ASN A 85 6.70 -6.83 -19.91
C ASN A 85 8.13 -7.28 -19.57
N LEU A 86 8.27 -8.50 -19.08
CA LEU A 86 9.57 -9.15 -18.90
C LEU A 86 10.16 -9.63 -20.25
N PRO A 87 11.49 -9.69 -20.39
CA PRO A 87 12.50 -9.41 -19.38
C PRO A 87 12.69 -7.90 -19.11
N SER A 88 13.18 -7.57 -17.92
CA SER A 88 13.43 -6.20 -17.47
C SER A 88 14.82 -6.08 -16.83
N PRO A 89 15.58 -5.00 -17.09
CA PRO A 89 16.82 -4.72 -16.38
C PRO A 89 16.57 -4.17 -14.97
N TYR A 90 15.37 -3.73 -14.69
CA TYR A 90 15.00 -3.11 -13.41
C TYR A 90 14.46 -4.14 -12.43
N LEU A 91 14.55 -3.81 -11.14
CA LEU A 91 14.02 -4.61 -10.04
C LEU A 91 12.82 -3.88 -9.39
N THR A 92 11.88 -4.66 -8.87
CA THR A 92 10.87 -4.14 -7.97
C THR A 92 11.47 -4.06 -6.57
N GLN A 93 11.49 -2.85 -6.00
CA GLN A 93 11.89 -2.64 -4.63
C GLN A 93 10.76 -1.98 -3.83
N GLY A 94 10.79 -2.18 -2.52
CA GLY A 94 9.90 -1.54 -1.59
C GLY A 94 10.62 -0.70 -0.57
N ARG A 95 9.91 0.24 0.02
CA ARG A 95 10.36 1.02 1.17
C ARG A 95 9.20 1.36 2.09
N CYS A 96 9.51 1.43 3.40
CA CYS A 96 8.61 1.97 4.41
C CYS A 96 9.31 3.15 5.08
N ILE A 97 8.82 4.35 4.91
CA ILE A 97 9.43 5.61 5.36
C ILE A 97 8.41 6.52 6.03
N PRO A 98 8.81 7.51 6.83
CA PRO A 98 7.92 8.57 7.29
C PRO A 98 7.19 9.22 6.12
N PHE A 99 5.91 9.50 6.28
CA PHE A 99 5.07 10.14 5.26
C PHE A 99 5.20 11.66 5.42
N GLU A 100 6.13 12.25 4.69
CA GLU A 100 6.46 13.66 4.77
C GLU A 100 5.81 14.46 3.64
N SER A 101 5.68 15.78 3.81
CA SER A 101 5.00 16.67 2.87
C SER A 101 5.66 16.77 1.50
N ASP A 102 6.95 16.47 1.39
CA ASP A 102 7.71 16.44 0.15
C ASP A 102 7.63 15.09 -0.58
N ASN A 103 7.04 14.08 0.05
CA ASN A 103 6.80 12.79 -0.60
C ASN A 103 5.80 12.97 -1.76
N ARG A 104 6.12 12.43 -2.93
CA ARG A 104 5.25 12.51 -4.13
C ARG A 104 3.85 11.93 -3.92
N ASP A 105 3.66 11.06 -2.94
CA ASP A 105 2.37 10.47 -2.58
C ASP A 105 1.59 11.32 -1.55
N TRP A 106 2.21 12.37 -0.99
CA TRP A 106 1.59 13.23 0.02
C TRP A 106 0.24 13.82 -0.40
N PRO A 107 0.05 14.36 -1.63
CA PRO A 107 -1.23 14.92 -2.06
C PRO A 107 -2.38 13.90 -2.03
N PHE A 108 -2.06 12.60 -2.11
CA PHE A 108 -3.02 11.50 -2.18
C PHE A 108 -3.30 10.85 -0.82
N ARG A 109 -2.71 11.35 0.26
CA ARG A 109 -2.88 10.79 1.61
C ARG A 109 -4.34 10.69 2.05
N ASN A 110 -5.16 11.63 1.61
CA ASN A 110 -6.57 11.74 1.99
C ASN A 110 -7.52 11.24 0.88
N GLU A 111 -7.00 10.62 -0.15
CA GLU A 111 -7.84 9.98 -1.18
C GLU A 111 -8.69 8.86 -0.57
N PRO A 112 -9.85 8.56 -1.16
CA PRO A 112 -10.68 7.44 -0.74
C PRO A 112 -9.85 6.18 -0.63
N SER A 113 -9.72 5.65 0.58
CA SER A 113 -8.85 4.52 0.90
C SER A 113 -9.63 3.43 1.62
N THR A 114 -9.08 2.21 1.64
CA THR A 114 -9.62 1.11 2.42
C THR A 114 -8.79 0.91 3.68
N THR A 115 -9.43 1.04 4.84
CA THR A 115 -8.81 0.63 6.11
C THR A 115 -8.77 -0.88 6.17
N VAL A 116 -7.58 -1.45 6.22
CA VAL A 116 -7.36 -2.91 6.26
C VAL A 116 -7.05 -3.42 7.66
N VAL A 117 -6.51 -2.56 8.53
CA VAL A 117 -6.28 -2.86 9.95
C VAL A 117 -6.52 -1.61 10.78
N SER A 118 -7.10 -1.75 11.97
CA SER A 118 -7.31 -0.66 12.92
C SER A 118 -6.98 -1.11 14.35
N GLY A 119 -6.69 -0.16 15.23
CA GLY A 119 -6.36 -0.42 16.62
C GLY A 119 -4.90 -0.82 16.82
N ASP A 120 -4.62 -1.54 17.91
CA ASP A 120 -3.26 -1.89 18.33
C ASP A 120 -2.55 -2.84 17.34
N ASP A 121 -3.29 -3.69 16.64
CA ASP A 121 -2.76 -4.60 15.63
C ASP A 121 -2.09 -3.85 14.47
N SER A 122 -2.52 -2.62 14.17
CA SER A 122 -1.93 -1.79 13.11
C SER A 122 -0.43 -1.58 13.29
N LYS A 123 0.04 -1.44 14.54
CA LYS A 123 1.46 -1.28 14.84
C LYS A 123 2.25 -2.58 14.58
N HIS A 124 1.65 -3.73 14.89
CA HIS A 124 2.27 -5.04 14.63
C HIS A 124 2.38 -5.31 13.13
N VAL A 125 1.30 -5.05 12.40
CA VAL A 125 1.26 -5.18 10.94
C VAL A 125 2.28 -4.25 10.28
N TYR A 126 2.39 -2.99 10.70
CA TYR A 126 3.41 -2.07 10.16
C TYR A 126 4.84 -2.57 10.39
N LYS A 127 5.15 -3.09 11.59
CA LYS A 127 6.46 -3.69 11.87
C LYS A 127 6.74 -4.90 10.97
N CYS A 128 5.70 -5.71 10.69
CA CYS A 128 5.80 -6.81 9.73
C CYS A 128 6.13 -6.28 8.33
N PHE A 129 5.44 -5.24 7.84
CA PHE A 129 5.73 -4.62 6.55
C PHE A 129 7.20 -4.20 6.42
N VAL A 130 7.76 -3.54 7.44
CA VAL A 130 9.17 -3.13 7.42
C VAL A 130 10.10 -4.33 7.29
N LYS A 131 9.86 -5.41 8.04
CA LYS A 131 10.69 -6.63 7.96
C LYS A 131 10.51 -7.35 6.63
N PHE A 132 9.27 -7.44 6.14
CA PHE A 132 8.98 -8.09 4.87
C PHE A 132 9.61 -7.34 3.69
N THR A 133 9.59 -6.01 3.73
CA THR A 133 10.22 -5.15 2.71
C THR A 133 11.69 -5.50 2.48
N SER A 134 12.45 -5.71 3.56
CA SER A 134 13.85 -6.14 3.43
C SER A 134 13.96 -7.47 2.68
N LYS A 135 13.20 -8.49 3.10
CA LYS A 135 13.21 -9.81 2.42
C LYS A 135 12.76 -9.74 0.97
N PHE A 136 11.76 -8.88 0.67
CA PHE A 136 11.29 -8.67 -0.69
C PHE A 136 12.41 -8.09 -1.57
N ASN A 137 13.12 -7.09 -1.07
CA ASN A 137 14.21 -6.46 -1.80
C ASN A 137 15.37 -7.44 -2.07
N ASP A 138 15.66 -8.34 -1.13
CA ASP A 138 16.69 -9.38 -1.27
C ASP A 138 16.36 -10.40 -2.36
N ALA A 139 15.08 -10.60 -2.66
CA ALA A 139 14.62 -11.55 -3.67
C ALA A 139 14.84 -11.09 -5.12
N LYS A 140 15.22 -9.82 -5.33
CA LYS A 140 15.56 -9.24 -6.65
C LYS A 140 14.49 -9.50 -7.72
N ILE A 141 13.24 -9.24 -7.39
CA ILE A 141 12.09 -9.44 -8.29
C ILE A 141 12.22 -8.46 -9.48
N PRO A 142 12.21 -8.92 -10.75
CA PRO A 142 12.23 -8.04 -11.90
C PRO A 142 11.00 -7.13 -11.95
N TYR A 143 11.16 -5.87 -12.39
CA TYR A 143 10.08 -4.90 -12.53
C TYR A 143 9.57 -4.85 -13.97
N ALA A 144 8.25 -4.93 -14.16
CA ALA A 144 7.59 -4.64 -15.44
C ALA A 144 6.20 -4.04 -15.19
N LEU A 145 5.76 -3.09 -16.02
CA LEU A 145 4.49 -2.37 -15.80
C LEU A 145 3.27 -3.31 -15.77
N LEU A 146 3.24 -4.33 -16.64
CA LEU A 146 2.20 -5.37 -16.69
C LEU A 146 2.61 -6.69 -16.00
N GLY A 147 3.79 -6.71 -15.38
CA GLY A 147 4.34 -7.82 -14.62
C GLY A 147 4.44 -7.47 -13.12
N PRO A 148 5.41 -8.07 -12.42
CA PRO A 148 5.72 -7.67 -11.06
C PRO A 148 6.12 -6.19 -11.03
N ASN A 149 5.45 -5.41 -10.18
CA ASN A 149 5.65 -3.96 -10.07
C ASN A 149 5.32 -3.46 -8.64
N SER A 150 5.15 -2.16 -8.47
CA SER A 150 4.82 -1.54 -7.18
C SER A 150 3.56 -2.11 -6.52
N ASN A 151 2.52 -2.42 -7.31
CA ASN A 151 1.28 -2.99 -6.77
C ASN A 151 1.44 -4.47 -6.38
N SER A 152 2.30 -5.22 -7.10
CA SER A 152 2.66 -6.59 -6.73
C SER A 152 3.45 -6.63 -5.41
N TYR A 153 4.36 -5.67 -5.20
CA TYR A 153 5.03 -5.50 -3.91
C TYR A 153 4.00 -5.26 -2.79
N LEU A 154 3.07 -4.32 -3.02
CA LEU A 154 2.06 -4.02 -2.01
C LEU A 154 1.21 -5.23 -1.69
N ARG A 155 0.76 -5.96 -2.71
CA ARG A 155 0.00 -7.20 -2.51
C ARG A 155 0.81 -8.21 -1.69
N ALA A 156 2.10 -8.38 -2.02
CA ALA A 156 2.98 -9.33 -1.35
C ALA A 156 3.18 -8.99 0.14
N ILE A 157 3.35 -7.71 0.52
CA ILE A 157 3.51 -7.34 1.94
C ILE A 157 2.21 -7.52 2.72
N LEU A 158 1.05 -7.26 2.11
CA LEU A 158 -0.24 -7.46 2.76
C LEU A 158 -0.50 -8.95 2.99
N ASP A 159 -0.26 -9.79 1.99
CA ASP A 159 -0.44 -11.24 2.10
C ASP A 159 0.61 -11.86 3.04
N GLY A 160 1.88 -11.45 2.94
CA GLY A 160 2.97 -11.94 3.78
C GLY A 160 2.88 -11.51 5.25
N CYS A 161 2.07 -10.51 5.56
CA CYS A 161 1.77 -10.08 6.93
C CYS A 161 0.36 -10.48 7.38
N ASP A 162 -0.24 -11.47 6.74
CA ASP A 162 -1.55 -12.04 7.09
C ASP A 162 -2.68 -10.99 7.20
N VAL A 163 -2.59 -9.88 6.45
CA VAL A 163 -3.68 -8.92 6.38
C VAL A 163 -4.83 -9.54 5.60
N PRO A 164 -6.04 -9.69 6.17
CA PRO A 164 -7.15 -10.35 5.50
C PRO A 164 -7.74 -9.51 4.36
N GLY A 165 -8.51 -10.12 3.45
CA GLY A 165 -9.38 -9.40 2.53
C GLY A 165 -9.12 -9.58 1.03
N GLY A 166 -7.96 -10.06 0.58
CA GLY A 166 -7.73 -10.24 -0.87
C GLY A 166 -8.01 -8.95 -1.67
N ASP A 167 -8.91 -9.01 -2.66
CA ASP A 167 -9.26 -7.84 -3.49
C ASP A 167 -10.15 -6.82 -2.77
N SER A 168 -10.80 -7.18 -1.66
CA SER A 168 -11.55 -6.21 -0.84
C SER A 168 -10.67 -5.17 -0.13
N ARG A 169 -9.34 -5.33 -0.19
CA ARG A 169 -8.37 -4.32 0.28
C ARG A 169 -8.24 -3.14 -0.69
N LEU A 170 -8.71 -3.30 -1.94
CA LEU A 170 -8.63 -2.23 -2.93
C LEU A 170 -9.48 -1.02 -2.50
N PRO A 171 -9.01 0.19 -2.76
CA PRO A 171 -9.78 1.41 -2.49
C PRO A 171 -11.08 1.45 -3.29
N PRO A 172 -12.09 2.19 -2.81
CA PRO A 172 -13.34 2.38 -3.53
C PRO A 172 -13.12 2.86 -4.98
N GLY A 173 -13.73 2.19 -5.94
CA GLY A 173 -13.59 2.51 -7.37
C GLY A 173 -12.35 1.94 -8.04
N VAL A 174 -11.43 1.33 -7.31
CA VAL A 174 -10.25 0.65 -7.88
C VAL A 174 -10.55 -0.83 -8.02
N ILE A 175 -10.43 -1.34 -9.23
CA ILE A 175 -10.52 -2.78 -9.51
C ILE A 175 -9.14 -3.33 -9.89
N PRO A 176 -8.87 -4.64 -9.78
CA PRO A 176 -7.57 -5.23 -10.09
C PRO A 176 -7.02 -4.85 -11.47
N LEU A 177 -7.88 -4.72 -12.48
CA LEU A 177 -7.50 -4.31 -13.83
C LEU A 177 -6.90 -2.89 -13.89
N LEU A 178 -7.37 -1.97 -13.03
CA LEU A 178 -6.88 -0.60 -12.95
C LEU A 178 -5.67 -0.43 -12.00
N ALA A 179 -5.26 -1.51 -11.34
CA ALA A 179 -4.06 -1.57 -10.51
C ALA A 179 -3.13 -2.67 -11.04
N PRO A 180 -2.43 -2.45 -12.17
CA PRO A 180 -1.57 -3.46 -12.79
C PRO A 180 -0.60 -4.07 -11.79
N GLY A 181 -0.43 -5.39 -11.84
CA GLY A 181 0.40 -6.14 -10.90
C GLY A 181 -0.30 -6.57 -9.60
N TRP A 182 -1.46 -6.00 -9.26
CA TRP A 182 -2.20 -6.38 -8.04
C TRP A 182 -2.60 -7.87 -8.02
N SER A 183 -3.01 -8.42 -9.15
CA SER A 183 -3.44 -9.82 -9.26
C SER A 183 -2.27 -10.81 -9.32
N ILE A 184 -1.03 -10.34 -9.34
CA ILE A 184 0.15 -11.21 -9.32
C ILE A 184 0.33 -11.74 -7.89
N THR A 185 -0.09 -12.97 -7.69
CA THR A 185 0.09 -13.72 -6.44
C THR A 185 1.18 -14.77 -6.61
N GLY A 186 1.69 -15.30 -5.50
CA GLY A 186 2.67 -16.41 -5.57
C GLY A 186 4.07 -15.98 -6.06
N LEU A 187 4.46 -14.72 -5.87
CA LEU A 187 5.86 -14.34 -6.02
C LEU A 187 6.72 -15.29 -5.16
N PRO A 188 7.95 -15.65 -5.59
CA PRO A 188 8.77 -16.70 -4.95
C PRO A 188 8.93 -16.59 -3.43
N LEU A 189 8.66 -15.41 -2.89
CA LEU A 189 8.68 -15.13 -1.44
C LEU A 189 7.53 -15.77 -0.66
N LEU A 190 6.40 -16.06 -1.32
CA LEU A 190 5.19 -16.59 -0.67
C LEU A 190 5.25 -18.11 -0.51
N THR A 191 6.23 -18.78 -1.14
CA THR A 191 6.40 -20.24 -1.04
C THR A 191 7.35 -20.68 0.08
N SER A 192 8.08 -19.75 0.70
CA SER A 192 8.86 -20.05 1.90
C SER A 192 7.92 -20.01 3.11
N PRO A 193 7.82 -21.09 3.91
CA PRO A 193 7.09 -21.01 5.15
C PRO A 193 7.75 -19.95 6.01
N PHE A 194 7.07 -18.81 6.17
CA PHE A 194 7.49 -17.83 7.15
C PHE A 194 7.46 -18.54 8.50
N GLU A 195 8.62 -18.74 9.11
CA GLU A 195 8.67 -19.00 10.54
C GLU A 195 7.80 -17.92 11.20
N LYS A 196 6.71 -18.36 11.84
CA LYS A 196 5.87 -17.47 12.64
C LYS A 196 6.83 -16.70 13.54
N ILE A 197 6.95 -15.41 13.29
CA ILE A 197 7.75 -14.51 14.09
C ILE A 197 6.95 -14.30 15.38
N ASN A 198 7.22 -15.17 16.37
CA ASN A 198 6.75 -15.00 17.74
C ASN A 198 7.43 -13.79 18.40
#